data_03c274b63f857adc672b28bd10e2e301
#
_entry.id   03c274b63f857adc672b28bd10e2e301
#
_cell.length_a   1.000
_cell.length_b   1.000
_cell.length_c   1.000
_cell.angle_alpha   90.00
_cell.angle_beta   90.00
_cell.angle_gamma   90.00
#
_symmetry.space_group_name_H-M   'P 1'
#
loop_
_entity.id
_entity.type
_entity.pdbx_description
1 polymer ?
#
loop_
_entity_poly.entity_id
_entity_poly.type
_entity_poly.pdbx_seq_one_letter_code
_entity_poly.pdbx_strand_id
1 'polypeptide(L)'
;MANRLQHKIACSRYAFPLTIVYACGIWLFGGLFQHQLWVPFILMLVTTVVMAEFNNQHALIRTYSRMLSCSFLIMSASTLPLFFDIESGIIQLCMALTYLYLFKAYQNKMAIGSVFNAFFFIGLASVWFVQAIFLLPFWWLALRFYIVGMSWRTFFASLIGVITPYWFLSGYYIYQGSFELLIDHFKQLCTFGSLAHLNELTHIELITFGFISILGIIGFLYFITNSSKEKIRIRLLFASFALMMISTIAFIILQPVHYPYLLPMLIVSVAPFIGHYLTFSVSRLSAITSLVIVTLTLIITTYQIWMHS
;
A
#
# COMPACT_ATOMS: atom_id res chain seq x y z
N MET A 1 -15.64 -29.75 -5.22
CA MET A 1 -16.12 -28.77 -6.24
C MET A 1 -15.70 -27.33 -5.91
N ALA A 2 -15.81 -26.85 -4.68
CA ALA A 2 -15.44 -25.48 -4.28
C ALA A 2 -14.00 -25.08 -4.63
N ASN A 3 -13.04 -25.97 -4.47
CA ASN A 3 -11.63 -25.73 -4.75
C ASN A 3 -11.31 -25.41 -6.23
N ARG A 4 -12.11 -25.94 -7.16
CA ARG A 4 -11.98 -25.64 -8.60
C ARG A 4 -12.59 -24.28 -8.97
N LEU A 5 -13.60 -23.82 -8.25
CA LEU A 5 -14.25 -22.53 -8.51
C LEU A 5 -13.35 -21.37 -8.11
N GLN A 6 -12.75 -21.41 -6.90
CA GLN A 6 -11.86 -20.36 -6.43
C GLN A 6 -10.63 -20.16 -7.35
N HIS A 7 -9.98 -21.27 -7.73
CA HIS A 7 -8.86 -21.20 -8.67
C HIS A 7 -9.30 -20.73 -10.06
N LYS A 8 -10.49 -21.15 -10.54
CA LYS A 8 -11.04 -20.66 -11.81
C LYS A 8 -11.31 -19.16 -11.77
N ILE A 9 -11.84 -18.63 -10.66
CA ILE A 9 -12.07 -17.19 -10.47
C ILE A 9 -10.73 -16.46 -10.44
N ALA A 10 -9.73 -16.97 -9.69
CA ALA A 10 -8.42 -16.35 -9.55
C ALA A 10 -7.63 -16.28 -10.87
N CYS A 11 -7.82 -17.24 -11.77
CA CYS A 11 -7.21 -17.27 -13.11
C CYS A 11 -8.14 -16.71 -14.20
N SER A 12 -9.35 -16.27 -13.85
CA SER A 12 -10.32 -15.76 -14.82
C SER A 12 -9.90 -14.40 -15.37
N ARG A 13 -10.07 -14.22 -16.68
CA ARG A 13 -9.89 -12.93 -17.35
C ARG A 13 -10.93 -11.89 -16.91
N TYR A 14 -12.05 -12.34 -16.38
CA TYR A 14 -13.16 -11.48 -15.94
C TYR A 14 -13.02 -10.98 -14.50
N ALA A 15 -12.12 -11.55 -13.68
CA ALA A 15 -11.96 -11.14 -12.29
C ALA A 15 -11.58 -9.66 -12.15
N PHE A 16 -10.62 -9.19 -12.93
CA PHE A 16 -10.17 -7.81 -12.89
C PHE A 16 -11.21 -6.81 -13.42
N PRO A 17 -11.84 -6.97 -14.60
CA PRO A 17 -12.93 -6.11 -15.02
C PRO A 17 -14.09 -6.05 -14.01
N LEU A 18 -14.46 -7.18 -13.41
CA LEU A 18 -15.54 -7.24 -12.43
C LEU A 18 -15.20 -6.42 -11.15
N THR A 19 -13.97 -6.52 -10.69
CA THR A 19 -13.52 -5.72 -9.54
C THR A 19 -13.43 -4.23 -9.85
N ILE A 20 -13.10 -3.86 -11.09
CA ILE A 20 -13.15 -2.44 -11.52
C ILE A 20 -14.59 -1.93 -11.50
N VAL A 21 -15.55 -2.69 -12.06
CA VAL A 21 -16.97 -2.32 -12.03
C VAL A 21 -17.47 -2.16 -10.60
N TYR A 22 -17.10 -3.08 -9.71
CA TYR A 22 -17.42 -3.01 -8.28
C TYR A 22 -16.86 -1.73 -7.65
N ALA A 23 -15.57 -1.44 -7.84
CA ALA A 23 -14.93 -0.24 -7.29
C ALA A 23 -15.54 1.04 -7.85
N CYS A 24 -15.80 1.12 -9.17
CA CYS A 24 -16.49 2.25 -9.78
C CYS A 24 -17.88 2.43 -9.19
N GLY A 25 -18.63 1.35 -8.95
CA GLY A 25 -19.93 1.42 -8.28
C GLY A 25 -19.83 2.03 -6.89
N ILE A 26 -18.88 1.59 -6.07
CA ILE A 26 -18.66 2.15 -4.72
C ILE A 26 -18.33 3.64 -4.79
N TRP A 27 -17.45 4.06 -5.72
CA TRP A 27 -17.12 5.47 -5.89
C TRP A 27 -18.31 6.32 -6.33
N LEU A 28 -19.17 5.78 -7.19
CA LEU A 28 -20.40 6.45 -7.61
C LEU A 28 -21.36 6.65 -6.43
N PHE A 29 -21.59 5.60 -5.64
CA PHE A 29 -22.42 5.68 -4.44
C PHE A 29 -21.77 6.49 -3.31
N GLY A 30 -20.44 6.52 -3.23
CA GLY A 30 -19.66 7.32 -2.27
C GLY A 30 -19.60 8.82 -2.60
N GLY A 31 -20.37 9.30 -3.60
CA GLY A 31 -20.50 10.73 -3.88
C GLY A 31 -19.46 11.31 -4.84
N LEU A 32 -18.92 10.49 -5.76
CA LEU A 32 -17.93 10.92 -6.76
C LEU A 32 -18.33 12.21 -7.48
N PHE A 33 -19.58 12.31 -7.92
CA PHE A 33 -20.10 13.50 -8.62
C PHE A 33 -20.49 14.63 -7.66
N GLN A 34 -21.01 14.30 -6.49
CA GLN A 34 -21.48 15.28 -5.50
C GLN A 34 -20.31 16.07 -4.91
N HIS A 35 -19.21 15.38 -4.60
CA HIS A 35 -18.02 15.96 -3.96
C HIS A 35 -16.88 16.22 -4.94
N GLN A 36 -17.09 16.02 -6.25
CA GLN A 36 -16.08 16.22 -7.30
C GLN A 36 -14.76 15.47 -7.06
N LEU A 37 -14.83 14.24 -6.56
CA LEU A 37 -13.68 13.42 -6.13
C LEU A 37 -12.89 12.78 -7.30
N TRP A 38 -12.78 13.49 -8.42
CA TRP A 38 -12.13 12.97 -9.62
C TRP A 38 -10.65 12.68 -9.43
N VAL A 39 -9.93 13.53 -8.66
CA VAL A 39 -8.49 13.39 -8.47
C VAL A 39 -8.16 12.14 -7.64
N PRO A 40 -8.74 11.90 -6.46
CA PRO A 40 -8.54 10.67 -5.71
C PRO A 40 -8.94 9.40 -6.50
N PHE A 41 -10.05 9.47 -7.26
CA PHE A 41 -10.48 8.36 -8.10
C PHE A 41 -9.44 8.00 -9.17
N ILE A 42 -8.90 9.00 -9.89
CA ILE A 42 -7.86 8.81 -10.89
C ILE A 42 -6.58 8.25 -10.22
N LEU A 43 -6.18 8.77 -9.07
CA LEU A 43 -5.02 8.28 -8.31
C LEU A 43 -5.19 6.80 -7.94
N MET A 44 -6.37 6.38 -7.48
CA MET A 44 -6.66 4.97 -7.20
C MET A 44 -6.55 4.11 -8.46
N LEU A 45 -7.10 4.55 -9.61
CA LEU A 45 -7.00 3.82 -10.86
C LEU A 45 -5.55 3.69 -11.33
N VAL A 46 -4.78 4.79 -11.29
CA VAL A 46 -3.36 4.78 -11.66
C VAL A 46 -2.57 3.83 -10.74
N THR A 47 -2.81 3.88 -9.43
CA THR A 47 -2.17 2.96 -8.49
C THR A 47 -2.54 1.52 -8.77
N THR A 48 -3.79 1.24 -9.16
CA THR A 48 -4.23 -0.11 -9.55
C THR A 48 -3.46 -0.61 -10.79
N VAL A 49 -3.24 0.27 -11.78
CA VAL A 49 -2.43 -0.06 -12.97
C VAL A 49 -0.97 -0.31 -12.56
N VAL A 50 -0.41 0.51 -11.69
CA VAL A 50 0.96 0.30 -11.15
C VAL A 50 1.06 -1.05 -10.44
N MET A 51 0.07 -1.43 -9.64
CA MET A 51 0.03 -2.73 -8.96
C MET A 51 -0.11 -3.91 -9.92
N ALA A 52 -0.81 -3.72 -11.07
CA ALA A 52 -0.89 -4.73 -12.12
C ALA A 52 0.46 -4.90 -12.82
N GLU A 53 1.10 -3.79 -13.19
CA GLU A 53 2.41 -3.78 -13.82
C GLU A 53 3.50 -4.34 -12.88
N PHE A 54 3.40 -4.02 -11.60
CA PHE A 54 4.27 -4.56 -10.55
C PHE A 54 4.22 -6.10 -10.50
N ASN A 55 3.02 -6.69 -10.55
CA ASN A 55 2.88 -8.15 -10.62
C ASN A 55 3.44 -8.72 -11.92
N ASN A 56 3.23 -8.04 -13.05
CA ASN A 56 3.76 -8.48 -14.36
C ASN A 56 5.29 -8.47 -14.40
N GLN A 57 5.92 -7.40 -13.94
CA GLN A 57 7.39 -7.25 -13.98
C GLN A 57 8.13 -8.19 -13.02
N HIS A 58 7.56 -8.45 -11.86
CA HIS A 58 8.23 -9.22 -10.81
C HIS A 58 7.73 -10.66 -10.68
N ALA A 59 6.64 -11.02 -11.38
CA ALA A 59 6.00 -12.35 -11.36
C ALA A 59 5.77 -12.84 -9.91
N LEU A 60 5.19 -11.97 -9.06
CA LEU A 60 4.94 -12.25 -7.65
C LEU A 60 4.00 -13.44 -7.49
N ILE A 61 3.02 -13.55 -8.38
CA ILE A 61 2.13 -14.70 -8.48
C ILE A 61 2.57 -15.51 -9.70
N ARG A 62 3.03 -16.74 -9.47
CA ARG A 62 3.60 -17.61 -10.50
C ARG A 62 2.62 -18.08 -11.59
N THR A 63 1.33 -17.98 -11.32
CA THR A 63 0.26 -18.24 -12.30
C THR A 63 -0.23 -16.93 -12.89
N TYR A 64 -0.74 -16.96 -14.13
CA TYR A 64 -1.39 -15.79 -14.69
C TYR A 64 -2.63 -15.43 -13.86
N SER A 65 -2.48 -14.47 -12.98
CA SER A 65 -3.55 -14.00 -12.12
C SER A 65 -3.37 -12.51 -11.84
N ARG A 66 -4.48 -11.77 -11.91
CA ARG A 66 -4.55 -10.35 -11.56
C ARG A 66 -5.07 -10.13 -10.14
N MET A 67 -5.06 -11.18 -9.31
CA MET A 67 -5.60 -11.13 -7.95
C MET A 67 -4.88 -10.12 -7.05
N LEU A 68 -3.60 -9.82 -7.30
CA LEU A 68 -2.89 -8.76 -6.58
C LEU A 68 -3.55 -7.40 -6.79
N SER A 69 -3.87 -7.04 -8.03
CA SER A 69 -4.55 -5.79 -8.35
C SER A 69 -6.01 -5.80 -7.90
N CYS A 70 -6.69 -6.96 -8.00
CA CYS A 70 -8.05 -7.11 -7.52
C CYS A 70 -8.12 -6.93 -5.99
N SER A 71 -7.23 -7.55 -5.23
CA SER A 71 -7.19 -7.40 -3.78
C SER A 71 -6.86 -5.97 -3.35
N PHE A 72 -5.91 -5.32 -4.04
CA PHE A 72 -5.62 -3.91 -3.83
C PHE A 72 -6.87 -3.04 -4.08
N LEU A 73 -7.51 -3.20 -5.22
CA LEU A 73 -8.65 -2.40 -5.63
C LEU A 73 -9.85 -2.57 -4.68
N ILE A 74 -10.13 -3.80 -4.26
CA ILE A 74 -11.20 -4.10 -3.31
C ILE A 74 -10.92 -3.46 -1.94
N MET A 75 -9.69 -3.58 -1.42
CA MET A 75 -9.32 -2.98 -0.13
C MET A 75 -9.33 -1.45 -0.20
N SER A 76 -8.81 -0.85 -1.26
CA SER A 76 -8.87 0.62 -1.44
C SER A 76 -10.30 1.11 -1.58
N ALA A 77 -11.16 0.39 -2.31
CA ALA A 77 -12.57 0.75 -2.44
C ALA A 77 -13.38 0.54 -1.15
N SER A 78 -12.89 -0.29 -0.21
CA SER A 78 -13.54 -0.48 1.10
C SER A 78 -13.15 0.55 2.15
N THR A 79 -12.40 1.59 1.78
CA THR A 79 -11.91 2.63 2.70
C THR A 79 -12.38 4.00 2.26
N LEU A 80 -13.62 4.35 2.57
CA LEU A 80 -14.25 5.63 2.22
C LEU A 80 -13.47 6.88 2.68
N PRO A 81 -12.84 6.92 3.88
CA PRO A 81 -12.06 8.08 4.28
C PRO A 81 -10.96 8.46 3.29
N LEU A 82 -10.40 7.47 2.57
CA LEU A 82 -9.39 7.73 1.54
C LEU A 82 -9.95 8.43 0.28
N PHE A 83 -11.27 8.45 0.08
CA PHE A 83 -11.88 9.05 -1.09
C PHE A 83 -11.83 10.57 -1.03
N PHE A 84 -11.93 11.14 0.16
CA PHE A 84 -12.01 12.58 0.37
C PHE A 84 -10.64 13.26 0.44
N ASP A 85 -9.57 12.47 0.61
CA ASP A 85 -8.23 13.00 0.82
C ASP A 85 -7.30 12.70 -0.37
N ILE A 86 -6.93 13.78 -1.08
CA ILE A 86 -6.01 13.70 -2.23
C ILE A 86 -4.63 13.26 -1.77
N GLU A 87 -4.19 13.70 -0.60
CA GLU A 87 -2.86 13.41 -0.06
C GLU A 87 -2.67 11.91 0.18
N SER A 88 -3.69 11.26 0.75
CA SER A 88 -3.73 9.81 0.95
C SER A 88 -3.58 9.03 -0.35
N GLY A 89 -4.25 9.49 -1.43
CA GLY A 89 -4.13 8.90 -2.76
C GLY A 89 -2.73 9.05 -3.35
N ILE A 90 -2.09 10.22 -3.18
CA ILE A 90 -0.71 10.47 -3.62
C ILE A 90 0.27 9.58 -2.86
N ILE A 91 0.12 9.48 -1.55
CA ILE A 91 0.96 8.63 -0.69
C ILE A 91 0.82 7.16 -1.10
N GLN A 92 -0.41 6.69 -1.38
CA GLN A 92 -0.68 5.35 -1.86
C GLN A 92 0.05 5.04 -3.18
N LEU A 93 -0.02 5.97 -4.14
CA LEU A 93 0.67 5.85 -5.42
C LEU A 93 2.20 5.85 -5.23
N CYS A 94 2.73 6.77 -4.44
CA CYS A 94 4.15 6.83 -4.13
C CYS A 94 4.67 5.54 -3.50
N MET A 95 3.91 4.96 -2.58
CA MET A 95 4.24 3.68 -1.95
C MET A 95 4.29 2.53 -2.97
N ALA A 96 3.31 2.43 -3.87
CA ALA A 96 3.28 1.43 -4.92
C ALA A 96 4.47 1.58 -5.89
N LEU A 97 4.81 2.81 -6.28
CA LEU A 97 5.96 3.12 -7.12
C LEU A 97 7.28 2.82 -6.41
N THR A 98 7.37 3.09 -5.12
CA THR A 98 8.54 2.72 -4.31
C THR A 98 8.83 1.22 -4.41
N TYR A 99 7.83 0.35 -4.22
CA TYR A 99 8.02 -1.08 -4.38
C TYR A 99 8.40 -1.46 -5.81
N LEU A 100 7.72 -0.88 -6.82
CA LEU A 100 7.99 -1.17 -8.22
C LEU A 100 9.45 -0.93 -8.58
N TYR A 101 10.02 0.21 -8.17
CA TYR A 101 11.41 0.56 -8.47
C TYR A 101 12.41 -0.16 -7.57
N LEU A 102 12.10 -0.32 -6.28
CA LEU A 102 12.99 -1.00 -5.34
C LEU A 102 13.24 -2.46 -5.75
N PHE A 103 12.20 -3.17 -6.20
CA PHE A 103 12.32 -4.57 -6.60
C PHE A 103 13.12 -4.78 -7.89
N LYS A 104 13.28 -3.74 -8.74
CA LYS A 104 14.21 -3.76 -9.88
C LYS A 104 15.68 -3.83 -9.43
N ALA A 105 15.97 -3.42 -8.21
CA ALA A 105 17.32 -3.50 -7.63
C ALA A 105 17.64 -4.87 -7.00
N TYR A 106 16.76 -5.88 -7.13
CA TYR A 106 16.98 -7.19 -6.53
C TYR A 106 18.29 -7.81 -7.00
N GLN A 107 19.17 -8.13 -6.02
CA GLN A 107 20.53 -8.67 -6.21
C GLN A 107 21.44 -7.84 -7.12
N ASN A 108 21.13 -6.57 -7.32
CA ASN A 108 21.93 -5.68 -8.15
C ASN A 108 22.45 -4.48 -7.34
N LYS A 109 23.69 -4.56 -6.89
CA LYS A 109 24.38 -3.50 -6.14
C LYS A 109 24.72 -2.27 -6.98
N MET A 110 24.55 -2.33 -8.31
CA MET A 110 24.81 -1.24 -9.26
C MET A 110 23.51 -0.59 -9.74
N ALA A 111 22.35 -0.99 -9.24
CA ALA A 111 21.06 -0.44 -9.63
C ALA A 111 20.79 0.94 -9.00
N ILE A 112 21.73 1.89 -9.20
CA ILE A 112 21.71 3.23 -8.60
C ILE A 112 20.42 3.97 -8.97
N GLY A 113 20.05 3.99 -10.26
CA GLY A 113 18.86 4.71 -10.73
C GLY A 113 17.55 4.11 -10.20
N SER A 114 17.46 2.78 -10.07
CA SER A 114 16.26 2.14 -9.51
C SER A 114 16.10 2.47 -8.02
N VAL A 115 17.19 2.46 -7.26
CA VAL A 115 17.16 2.82 -5.84
C VAL A 115 16.88 4.31 -5.69
N PHE A 116 17.51 5.18 -6.48
CA PHE A 116 17.21 6.61 -6.50
C PHE A 116 15.71 6.85 -6.71
N ASN A 117 15.11 6.27 -7.76
CA ASN A 117 13.70 6.46 -8.06
C ASN A 117 12.79 5.93 -6.94
N ALA A 118 13.11 4.78 -6.34
CA ALA A 118 12.34 4.25 -5.22
C ALA A 118 12.33 5.24 -4.04
N PHE A 119 13.49 5.75 -3.66
CA PHE A 119 13.61 6.69 -2.54
C PHE A 119 13.14 8.11 -2.89
N PHE A 120 13.15 8.49 -4.17
CA PHE A 120 12.51 9.71 -4.65
C PHE A 120 11.00 9.69 -4.37
N PHE A 121 10.32 8.58 -4.61
CA PHE A 121 8.89 8.47 -4.29
C PHE A 121 8.61 8.46 -2.79
N ILE A 122 9.51 7.93 -1.95
CA ILE A 122 9.40 8.06 -0.50
C ILE A 122 9.56 9.53 -0.09
N GLY A 123 10.55 10.23 -0.65
CA GLY A 123 10.74 11.66 -0.45
C GLY A 123 9.54 12.47 -0.92
N LEU A 124 8.94 12.11 -2.05
CA LEU A 124 7.74 12.75 -2.57
C LEU A 124 6.54 12.53 -1.63
N ALA A 125 6.32 11.31 -1.13
CA ALA A 125 5.31 11.03 -0.12
C ALA A 125 5.51 11.86 1.16
N SER A 126 6.76 12.05 1.57
CA SER A 126 7.09 12.82 2.78
C SER A 126 6.85 14.33 2.65
N VAL A 127 6.67 14.86 1.44
CA VAL A 127 6.25 16.26 1.22
C VAL A 127 4.82 16.50 1.72
N TRP A 128 3.93 15.51 1.61
CA TRP A 128 2.57 15.59 2.15
C TRP A 128 2.48 15.04 3.57
N PHE A 129 3.25 14.00 3.86
CA PHE A 129 3.27 13.34 5.17
C PHE A 129 4.71 13.17 5.63
N VAL A 130 5.25 14.20 6.31
CA VAL A 130 6.66 14.26 6.71
C VAL A 130 7.09 13.08 7.59
N GLN A 131 6.19 12.51 8.38
CA GLN A 131 6.45 11.36 9.24
C GLN A 131 6.71 10.06 8.46
N ALA A 132 6.45 10.02 7.12
CA ALA A 132 6.89 8.93 6.26
C ALA A 132 8.40 8.70 6.32
N ILE A 133 9.19 9.72 6.69
CA ILE A 133 10.65 9.64 6.92
C ILE A 133 10.97 8.60 8.00
N PHE A 134 10.13 8.40 9.00
CA PHE A 134 10.35 7.37 10.03
C PHE A 134 10.31 5.93 9.49
N LEU A 135 9.77 5.73 8.30
CA LEU A 135 9.81 4.43 7.64
C LEU A 135 11.11 4.19 6.84
N LEU A 136 11.97 5.20 6.65
CA LEU A 136 13.24 5.07 5.92
C LEU A 136 14.15 3.95 6.46
N PRO A 137 14.37 3.81 7.79
CA PRO A 137 15.19 2.73 8.31
C PRO A 137 14.69 1.34 7.88
N PHE A 138 13.37 1.14 7.84
CA PHE A 138 12.78 -0.13 7.41
C PHE A 138 12.97 -0.37 5.90
N TRP A 139 12.93 0.69 5.08
CA TRP A 139 13.27 0.61 3.66
C TRP A 139 14.75 0.27 3.43
N TRP A 140 15.67 0.82 4.23
CA TRP A 140 17.09 0.45 4.18
C TRP A 140 17.30 -0.99 4.65
N LEU A 141 16.59 -1.45 5.68
CA LEU A 141 16.61 -2.85 6.09
C LEU A 141 16.10 -3.76 4.95
N ALA A 142 15.01 -3.39 4.28
CA ALA A 142 14.51 -4.12 3.13
C ALA A 142 15.55 -4.16 1.99
N LEU A 143 16.18 -3.04 1.66
CA LEU A 143 17.21 -2.93 0.63
C LEU A 143 18.45 -3.78 0.97
N ARG A 144 18.83 -3.86 2.25
CA ARG A 144 20.00 -4.60 2.72
C ARG A 144 19.78 -6.09 2.76
N PHE A 145 18.69 -6.54 3.38
CA PHE A 145 18.50 -7.96 3.72
C PHE A 145 17.62 -8.72 2.75
N TYR A 146 16.60 -8.07 2.16
CA TYR A 146 15.62 -8.75 1.30
C TYR A 146 15.87 -8.47 -0.18
N ILE A 147 16.17 -7.26 -0.54
CA ILE A 147 16.49 -6.89 -1.93
C ILE A 147 17.96 -7.22 -2.26
N VAL A 148 18.84 -7.22 -1.24
CA VAL A 148 20.29 -7.49 -1.38
C VAL A 148 20.94 -6.58 -2.42
N GLY A 149 20.43 -5.35 -2.51
CA GLY A 149 20.90 -4.31 -3.45
C GLY A 149 21.73 -3.21 -2.79
N MET A 150 21.97 -3.28 -1.47
CA MET A 150 22.66 -2.23 -0.75
C MET A 150 24.16 -2.21 -1.03
N SER A 151 24.67 -1.04 -1.40
CA SER A 151 26.09 -0.69 -1.54
C SER A 151 26.28 0.77 -1.15
N TRP A 152 27.51 1.25 -1.00
CA TRP A 152 27.75 2.66 -0.74
C TRP A 152 27.11 3.56 -1.81
N ARG A 153 27.17 3.15 -3.08
CA ARG A 153 26.58 3.91 -4.20
C ARG A 153 25.06 3.97 -4.13
N THR A 154 24.40 2.84 -3.86
CA THR A 154 22.94 2.78 -3.73
C THR A 154 22.46 3.46 -2.44
N PHE A 155 23.26 3.44 -1.36
CA PHE A 155 22.95 4.18 -0.14
C PHE A 155 22.94 5.69 -0.38
N PHE A 156 24.00 6.25 -1.00
CA PHE A 156 24.00 7.69 -1.34
C PHE A 156 22.91 8.02 -2.35
N ALA A 157 22.62 7.15 -3.33
CA ALA A 157 21.50 7.35 -4.24
C ALA A 157 20.15 7.40 -3.52
N SER A 158 19.96 6.61 -2.46
CA SER A 158 18.75 6.65 -1.63
C SER A 158 18.61 7.98 -0.88
N LEU A 159 19.69 8.49 -0.30
CA LEU A 159 19.69 9.79 0.36
C LEU A 159 19.37 10.94 -0.60
N ILE A 160 20.04 10.96 -1.76
CA ILE A 160 19.79 11.97 -2.79
C ILE A 160 18.34 11.84 -3.30
N GLY A 161 17.82 10.63 -3.47
CA GLY A 161 16.43 10.39 -3.86
C GLY A 161 15.44 11.05 -2.91
N VAL A 162 15.60 10.85 -1.60
CA VAL A 162 14.71 11.46 -0.59
C VAL A 162 14.84 13.00 -0.56
N ILE A 163 16.05 13.52 -0.73
CA ILE A 163 16.30 14.97 -0.67
C ILE A 163 15.79 15.69 -1.92
N THR A 164 15.77 15.03 -3.08
CA THR A 164 15.43 15.66 -4.36
C THR A 164 14.07 16.38 -4.37
N PRO A 165 12.94 15.83 -3.89
CA PRO A 165 11.68 16.55 -3.82
C PRO A 165 11.78 17.83 -2.97
N TYR A 166 12.49 17.75 -1.86
CA TYR A 166 12.71 18.92 -0.98
C TYR A 166 13.58 20.00 -1.60
N TRP A 167 14.52 19.61 -2.48
CA TRP A 167 15.29 20.59 -3.26
C TRP A 167 14.37 21.45 -4.13
N PHE A 168 13.43 20.84 -4.86
CA PHE A 168 12.46 21.59 -5.67
C PHE A 168 11.51 22.42 -4.79
N LEU A 169 11.04 21.83 -3.70
CA LEU A 169 10.14 22.51 -2.76
C LEU A 169 10.83 23.72 -2.11
N SER A 170 12.08 23.61 -1.71
CA SER A 170 12.86 24.72 -1.14
C SER A 170 13.06 25.84 -2.14
N GLY A 171 13.35 25.51 -3.41
CA GLY A 171 13.46 26.50 -4.48
C GLY A 171 12.15 27.28 -4.69
N TYR A 172 11.02 26.58 -4.64
CA TYR A 172 9.70 27.19 -4.75
C TYR A 172 9.40 28.15 -3.56
N TYR A 173 9.66 27.74 -2.32
CA TYR A 173 9.44 28.58 -1.14
C TYR A 173 10.40 29.75 -1.06
N ILE A 174 11.67 29.61 -1.52
CA ILE A 174 12.60 30.74 -1.63
C ILE A 174 12.07 31.77 -2.65
N TYR A 175 11.57 31.29 -3.81
CA TYR A 175 10.99 32.18 -4.83
C TYR A 175 9.78 32.93 -4.30
N GLN A 176 8.94 32.31 -3.47
CA GLN A 176 7.78 32.97 -2.84
C GLN A 176 8.14 33.84 -1.63
N GLY A 177 9.38 33.82 -1.14
CA GLY A 177 9.78 34.53 0.08
C GLY A 177 9.22 33.91 1.37
N SER A 178 8.75 32.64 1.33
CA SER A 178 8.05 31.95 2.43
C SER A 178 8.82 30.72 2.93
N PHE A 179 10.14 30.83 3.04
CA PHE A 179 11.01 29.71 3.46
C PHE A 179 10.67 29.16 4.87
N GLU A 180 10.05 29.97 5.71
CA GLU A 180 9.58 29.56 7.04
C GLU A 180 8.63 28.38 6.99
N LEU A 181 7.80 28.27 5.93
CA LEU A 181 6.88 27.14 5.74
C LEU A 181 7.61 25.79 5.61
N LEU A 182 8.80 25.79 5.01
CA LEU A 182 9.63 24.59 4.94
C LEU A 182 10.17 24.20 6.31
N ILE A 183 10.56 25.17 7.11
CA ILE A 183 11.03 24.95 8.49
C ILE A 183 9.88 24.39 9.34
N ASP A 184 8.68 24.95 9.21
CA ASP A 184 7.51 24.51 9.95
C ASP A 184 7.07 23.10 9.51
N HIS A 185 7.20 22.75 8.23
CA HIS A 185 7.00 21.41 7.75
C HIS A 185 7.93 20.39 8.45
N PHE A 186 9.22 20.69 8.59
CA PHE A 186 10.13 19.82 9.33
C PHE A 186 9.91 19.82 10.84
N LYS A 187 9.39 20.90 11.43
CA LYS A 187 9.00 20.92 12.84
C LYS A 187 7.88 19.89 13.13
N GLN A 188 7.02 19.62 12.16
CA GLN A 188 5.98 18.58 12.28
C GLN A 188 6.56 17.18 12.53
N LEU A 189 7.82 16.89 12.18
CA LEU A 189 8.48 15.63 12.57
C LEU A 189 8.53 15.43 14.08
N CYS A 190 8.61 16.53 14.84
CA CYS A 190 8.66 16.49 16.29
C CYS A 190 7.29 16.56 16.95
N THR A 191 6.22 16.73 16.18
CA THR A 191 4.85 16.73 16.70
C THR A 191 4.34 15.30 16.76
N PHE A 192 4.31 14.75 17.98
CA PHE A 192 3.73 13.44 18.24
C PHE A 192 2.40 13.63 18.95
N GLY A 193 1.38 12.88 18.50
CA GLY A 193 0.11 12.74 19.24
C GLY A 193 0.29 11.93 20.53
N SER A 194 -0.79 11.72 21.22
CA SER A 194 -0.78 10.85 22.40
C SER A 194 -0.42 9.41 22.01
N LEU A 195 0.54 8.81 22.73
CA LEU A 195 1.03 7.47 22.42
C LEU A 195 -0.07 6.42 22.68
N ALA A 196 -0.33 5.58 21.67
CA ALA A 196 -1.21 4.40 21.75
C ALA A 196 -2.67 4.71 22.16
N HIS A 197 -3.16 5.93 21.94
CA HIS A 197 -4.55 6.31 22.22
C HIS A 197 -5.46 5.99 21.02
N LEU A 198 -5.79 4.70 20.82
CA LEU A 198 -6.70 4.26 19.74
C LEU A 198 -8.10 4.87 19.82
N ASN A 199 -8.46 5.47 20.95
CA ASN A 199 -9.72 6.20 21.13
C ASN A 199 -9.82 7.49 20.27
N GLU A 200 -8.71 7.94 19.69
CA GLU A 200 -8.69 9.07 18.72
C GLU A 200 -9.28 8.66 17.36
N LEU A 201 -9.28 7.34 17.06
CA LEU A 201 -9.90 6.82 15.86
C LEU A 201 -11.41 6.69 16.04
N THR A 202 -12.16 7.05 15.02
CA THR A 202 -13.59 6.74 14.96
C THR A 202 -13.81 5.23 14.96
N HIS A 203 -14.99 4.77 15.41
CA HIS A 203 -15.31 3.34 15.41
C HIS A 203 -15.15 2.71 14.00
N ILE A 204 -15.48 3.46 12.95
CA ILE A 204 -15.36 2.99 11.56
C ILE A 204 -13.89 2.83 11.17
N GLU A 205 -13.05 3.79 11.51
CA GLU A 205 -11.61 3.73 11.23
C GLU A 205 -10.96 2.57 11.97
N LEU A 206 -11.34 2.35 13.22
CA LEU A 206 -10.84 1.23 14.01
C LEU A 206 -11.26 -0.13 13.43
N ILE A 207 -12.52 -0.26 12.99
CA ILE A 207 -13.02 -1.47 12.33
C ILE A 207 -12.26 -1.71 11.01
N THR A 208 -12.06 -0.67 10.21
CA THR A 208 -11.38 -0.76 8.93
C THR A 208 -9.90 -1.11 9.10
N PHE A 209 -9.22 -0.47 10.05
CA PHE A 209 -7.84 -0.79 10.39
C PHE A 209 -7.70 -2.24 10.87
N GLY A 210 -8.58 -2.65 11.79
CA GLY A 210 -8.60 -4.02 12.30
C GLY A 210 -8.84 -5.04 11.20
N PHE A 211 -9.79 -4.77 10.30
CA PHE A 211 -10.11 -5.64 9.16
C PHE A 211 -8.90 -5.81 8.23
N ILE A 212 -8.28 -4.72 7.77
CA ILE A 212 -7.12 -4.77 6.87
C ILE A 212 -5.92 -5.44 7.54
N SER A 213 -5.68 -5.15 8.83
CA SER A 213 -4.60 -5.77 9.59
C SER A 213 -4.79 -7.29 9.75
N ILE A 214 -6.01 -7.74 10.07
CA ILE A 214 -6.34 -9.17 10.16
C ILE A 214 -6.15 -9.84 8.81
N LEU A 215 -6.61 -9.24 7.72
CA LEU A 215 -6.38 -9.76 6.37
C LEU A 215 -4.89 -9.91 6.08
N GLY A 216 -4.09 -8.89 6.39
CA GLY A 216 -2.64 -8.92 6.23
C GLY A 216 -2.01 -10.07 7.00
N ILE A 217 -2.40 -10.27 8.27
CA ILE A 217 -1.90 -11.36 9.12
C ILE A 217 -2.29 -12.73 8.55
N ILE A 218 -3.55 -12.93 8.15
CA ILE A 218 -4.01 -14.19 7.54
C ILE A 218 -3.20 -14.50 6.27
N GLY A 219 -3.05 -13.53 5.37
CA GLY A 219 -2.29 -13.69 4.14
C GLY A 219 -0.80 -13.98 4.41
N PHE A 220 -0.20 -13.30 5.38
CA PHE A 220 1.19 -13.50 5.81
C PHE A 220 1.42 -14.89 6.40
N LEU A 221 0.57 -15.33 7.32
CA LEU A 221 0.65 -16.67 7.93
C LEU A 221 0.50 -17.76 6.86
N TYR A 222 -0.44 -17.60 5.94
CA TYR A 222 -0.59 -18.53 4.82
C TYR A 222 0.66 -18.55 3.93
N PHE A 223 1.25 -17.38 3.65
CA PHE A 223 2.46 -17.29 2.85
C PHE A 223 3.63 -18.00 3.53
N ILE A 224 3.87 -17.78 4.83
CA ILE A 224 4.94 -18.44 5.58
C ILE A 224 4.80 -19.96 5.52
N THR A 225 3.62 -20.50 5.79
CA THR A 225 3.37 -21.94 5.79
C THR A 225 3.56 -22.59 4.42
N ASN A 226 3.36 -21.84 3.33
CA ASN A 226 3.52 -22.32 1.95
C ASN A 226 4.78 -21.79 1.25
N SER A 227 5.63 -21.05 1.93
CA SER A 227 6.80 -20.37 1.37
C SER A 227 7.80 -21.31 0.71
N SER A 228 7.89 -22.57 1.18
CA SER A 228 8.77 -23.61 0.60
C SER A 228 8.44 -23.90 -0.88
N LYS A 229 7.23 -23.65 -1.33
CA LYS A 229 6.78 -23.85 -2.72
C LYS A 229 7.17 -22.70 -3.65
N GLU A 230 7.63 -21.58 -3.10
CA GLU A 230 7.95 -20.37 -3.85
C GLU A 230 9.45 -20.21 -4.06
N LYS A 231 9.84 -19.55 -5.16
CA LYS A 231 11.25 -19.23 -5.46
C LYS A 231 11.84 -18.34 -4.37
N ILE A 232 13.14 -18.46 -4.10
CA ILE A 232 13.86 -17.65 -3.09
C ILE A 232 13.63 -16.16 -3.31
N ARG A 233 13.68 -15.69 -4.57
CA ARG A 233 13.39 -14.30 -4.93
C ARG A 233 12.03 -13.86 -4.40
N ILE A 234 10.96 -14.62 -4.69
CA ILE A 234 9.59 -14.28 -4.27
C ILE A 234 9.48 -14.22 -2.76
N ARG A 235 10.12 -15.19 -2.05
CA ARG A 235 10.13 -15.19 -0.57
C ARG A 235 10.75 -13.93 0.00
N LEU A 236 11.86 -13.46 -0.55
CA LEU A 236 12.53 -12.25 -0.11
C LEU A 236 11.72 -10.98 -0.42
N LEU A 237 11.06 -10.93 -1.60
CA LEU A 237 10.19 -9.82 -1.94
C LEU A 237 8.98 -9.76 -1.00
N PHE A 238 8.35 -10.89 -0.68
CA PHE A 238 7.27 -10.94 0.29
C PHE A 238 7.73 -10.61 1.72
N ALA A 239 8.97 -10.95 2.10
CA ALA A 239 9.53 -10.55 3.37
C ALA A 239 9.68 -9.02 3.49
N SER A 240 9.97 -8.30 2.39
CA SER A 240 9.99 -6.83 2.39
C SER A 240 8.58 -6.23 2.58
N PHE A 241 7.53 -6.84 1.97
CA PHE A 241 6.15 -6.44 2.26
C PHE A 241 5.76 -6.68 3.71
N ALA A 242 6.16 -7.83 4.28
CA ALA A 242 5.90 -8.15 5.69
C ALA A 242 6.54 -7.13 6.63
N LEU A 243 7.80 -6.76 6.37
CA LEU A 243 8.51 -5.75 7.16
C LEU A 243 7.74 -4.43 7.15
N MET A 244 7.33 -3.95 5.96
CA MET A 244 6.61 -2.69 5.84
C MET A 244 5.20 -2.77 6.41
N MET A 245 4.49 -3.89 6.24
CA MET A 245 3.20 -4.13 6.87
C MET A 245 3.28 -4.03 8.39
N ILE A 246 4.23 -4.74 9.01
CA ILE A 246 4.41 -4.74 10.46
C ILE A 246 4.81 -3.36 10.97
N SER A 247 5.76 -2.67 10.29
CA SER A 247 6.19 -1.33 10.68
C SER A 247 5.05 -0.32 10.56
N THR A 248 4.21 -0.41 9.53
CA THR A 248 3.08 0.50 9.34
C THR A 248 1.97 0.22 10.37
N ILE A 249 1.65 -1.04 10.66
CA ILE A 249 0.71 -1.41 11.74
C ILE A 249 1.21 -0.88 13.09
N ALA A 250 2.49 -1.10 13.40
CA ALA A 250 3.08 -0.58 14.63
C ALA A 250 3.02 0.95 14.70
N PHE A 251 3.25 1.64 13.57
CA PHE A 251 3.18 3.09 13.53
C PHE A 251 1.74 3.59 13.75
N ILE A 252 0.72 2.98 13.14
CA ILE A 252 -0.69 3.33 13.37
C ILE A 252 -1.06 3.15 14.85
N ILE A 253 -0.62 2.04 15.48
CA ILE A 253 -0.91 1.79 16.90
C ILE A 253 -0.23 2.82 17.81
N LEU A 254 1.02 3.20 17.48
CA LEU A 254 1.77 4.17 18.29
C LEU A 254 1.27 5.60 18.09
N GLN A 255 0.84 5.97 16.87
CA GLN A 255 0.45 7.31 16.48
C GLN A 255 -0.84 7.28 15.63
N PRO A 256 -2.01 7.09 16.24
CA PRO A 256 -3.30 6.98 15.55
C PRO A 256 -3.69 8.23 14.74
N VAL A 257 -3.23 9.41 15.16
CA VAL A 257 -3.47 10.69 14.46
C VAL A 257 -3.06 10.63 12.99
N HIS A 258 -2.04 9.83 12.65
CA HIS A 258 -1.54 9.68 11.27
C HIS A 258 -2.22 8.56 10.48
N TYR A 259 -3.30 8.01 11.00
CA TYR A 259 -4.08 6.94 10.36
C TYR A 259 -4.44 7.23 8.89
N PRO A 260 -4.95 8.42 8.50
CA PRO A 260 -5.35 8.68 7.12
C PRO A 260 -4.22 8.49 6.10
N TYR A 261 -2.99 8.78 6.49
CA TYR A 261 -1.80 8.66 5.63
C TYR A 261 -1.15 7.27 5.68
N LEU A 262 -1.22 6.60 6.83
CA LEU A 262 -0.60 5.29 7.03
C LEU A 262 -1.46 4.14 6.49
N LEU A 263 -2.78 4.26 6.53
CA LEU A 263 -3.69 3.23 6.01
C LEU A 263 -3.48 2.94 4.51
N PRO A 264 -3.33 3.93 3.62
CA PRO A 264 -2.99 3.70 2.22
C PRO A 264 -1.70 2.91 2.03
N MET A 265 -0.66 3.20 2.84
CA MET A 265 0.61 2.47 2.80
C MET A 265 0.43 1.01 3.26
N LEU A 266 -0.41 0.79 4.27
CA LEU A 266 -0.75 -0.55 4.76
C LEU A 266 -1.46 -1.37 3.69
N ILE A 267 -2.44 -0.79 2.98
CA ILE A 267 -3.19 -1.46 1.91
C ILE A 267 -2.25 -1.95 0.80
N VAL A 268 -1.31 -1.11 0.36
CA VAL A 268 -0.32 -1.48 -0.68
C VAL A 268 0.55 -2.66 -0.20
N SER A 269 0.91 -2.68 1.08
CA SER A 269 1.75 -3.74 1.66
C SER A 269 0.99 -5.06 1.90
N VAL A 270 -0.31 -4.99 2.18
CA VAL A 270 -1.18 -6.16 2.46
C VAL A 270 -1.69 -6.81 1.18
N ALA A 271 -1.97 -6.02 0.13
CA ALA A 271 -2.57 -6.49 -1.12
C ALA A 271 -1.85 -7.70 -1.74
N PRO A 272 -0.51 -7.78 -1.78
CA PRO A 272 0.20 -8.95 -2.31
C PRO A 272 -0.07 -10.24 -1.53
N PHE A 273 -0.19 -10.16 -0.20
CA PHE A 273 -0.47 -11.31 0.65
C PHE A 273 -1.86 -11.89 0.40
N ILE A 274 -2.86 -11.01 0.30
CA ILE A 274 -4.24 -11.44 0.00
C ILE A 274 -4.34 -11.93 -1.44
N GLY A 275 -3.70 -11.26 -2.40
CA GLY A 275 -3.66 -11.72 -3.79
C GLY A 275 -3.05 -13.13 -3.92
N HIS A 276 -1.95 -13.39 -3.20
CA HIS A 276 -1.30 -14.71 -3.14
C HIS A 276 -2.21 -15.74 -2.45
N TYR A 277 -2.81 -15.39 -1.31
CA TYR A 277 -3.73 -16.25 -0.58
C TYR A 277 -4.92 -16.66 -1.45
N LEU A 278 -5.61 -15.72 -2.08
CA LEU A 278 -6.78 -16.01 -2.92
C LEU A 278 -6.44 -16.83 -4.16
N THR A 279 -5.21 -16.73 -4.67
CA THR A 279 -4.78 -17.46 -5.87
C THR A 279 -4.40 -18.92 -5.56
N PHE A 280 -3.69 -19.17 -4.47
CA PHE A 280 -3.08 -20.48 -4.21
C PHE A 280 -3.74 -21.30 -3.11
N SER A 281 -4.68 -20.71 -2.37
CA SER A 281 -5.38 -21.45 -1.33
C SER A 281 -6.42 -22.42 -1.94
N VAL A 282 -6.25 -23.72 -1.66
CA VAL A 282 -7.04 -24.81 -2.29
C VAL A 282 -7.84 -25.62 -1.26
N SER A 283 -7.80 -25.26 0.02
CA SER A 283 -8.48 -25.99 1.08
C SER A 283 -9.97 -25.61 1.18
N ARG A 284 -10.80 -26.46 1.80
CA ARG A 284 -12.21 -26.12 2.10
C ARG A 284 -12.30 -24.89 3.03
N LEU A 285 -11.39 -24.82 4.01
CA LEU A 285 -11.28 -23.70 4.92
C LEU A 285 -10.98 -22.38 4.17
N SER A 286 -10.10 -22.43 3.17
CA SER A 286 -9.77 -21.23 2.39
C SER A 286 -10.94 -20.77 1.49
N ALA A 287 -11.76 -21.67 1.02
CA ALA A 287 -12.97 -21.29 0.28
C ALA A 287 -13.99 -20.58 1.19
N ILE A 288 -14.13 -21.03 2.44
CA ILE A 288 -14.99 -20.38 3.44
C ILE A 288 -14.39 -19.01 3.82
N THR A 289 -13.11 -18.94 4.12
CA THR A 289 -12.45 -17.66 4.49
C THR A 289 -12.47 -16.66 3.34
N SER A 290 -12.30 -17.07 2.08
CA SER A 290 -12.43 -16.16 0.94
C SER A 290 -13.84 -15.61 0.78
N LEU A 291 -14.87 -16.44 1.02
CA LEU A 291 -16.26 -15.99 1.00
C LEU A 291 -16.52 -15.02 2.17
N VAL A 292 -16.03 -15.32 3.37
CA VAL A 292 -16.13 -14.44 4.54
C VAL A 292 -15.42 -13.09 4.26
N ILE A 293 -14.25 -13.11 3.65
CA ILE A 293 -13.53 -11.87 3.27
C ILE A 293 -14.38 -11.01 2.34
N VAL A 294 -14.94 -11.60 1.29
CA VAL A 294 -15.80 -10.88 0.33
C VAL A 294 -17.05 -10.34 1.01
N THR A 295 -17.73 -11.15 1.83
CA THR A 295 -18.95 -10.70 2.53
C THR A 295 -18.66 -9.60 3.54
N LEU A 296 -17.59 -9.70 4.33
CA LEU A 296 -17.18 -8.66 5.26
C LEU A 296 -16.80 -7.37 4.54
N THR A 297 -16.09 -7.46 3.42
CA THR A 297 -15.77 -6.29 2.60
C THR A 297 -17.04 -5.59 2.13
N LEU A 298 -18.02 -6.33 1.63
CA LEU A 298 -19.31 -5.76 1.21
C LEU A 298 -20.07 -5.13 2.38
N ILE A 299 -20.07 -5.76 3.54
CA ILE A 299 -20.73 -5.21 4.74
C ILE A 299 -20.05 -3.90 5.19
N ILE A 300 -18.72 -3.88 5.26
CA ILE A 300 -17.98 -2.68 5.67
C ILE A 300 -18.22 -1.53 4.67
N THR A 301 -18.15 -1.80 3.37
CA THR A 301 -18.37 -0.76 2.35
C THR A 301 -19.80 -0.23 2.38
N THR A 302 -20.81 -1.09 2.48
CA THR A 302 -22.22 -0.65 2.56
C THR A 302 -22.49 0.14 3.84
N TYR A 303 -21.92 -0.28 4.96
CA TYR A 303 -22.02 0.45 6.22
C TYR A 303 -21.39 1.85 6.15
N GLN A 304 -20.19 1.94 5.55
CA GLN A 304 -19.52 3.23 5.35
C GLN A 304 -20.32 4.17 4.44
N ILE A 305 -20.85 3.67 3.32
CA ILE A 305 -21.69 4.46 2.42
C ILE A 305 -22.94 4.98 3.15
N TRP A 306 -23.59 4.10 3.92
CA TRP A 306 -24.81 4.47 4.67
C TRP A 306 -24.57 5.54 5.74
N MET A 307 -23.40 5.51 6.39
CA MET A 307 -23.04 6.53 7.40
C MET A 307 -22.67 7.88 6.80
N HIS A 308 -22.27 7.93 5.53
CA HIS A 308 -21.85 9.16 4.85
C HIS A 308 -22.90 9.71 3.87
N SER A 309 -23.97 8.96 3.59
CA SER A 309 -25.13 9.44 2.83
C SER A 309 -26.12 10.18 3.74
#